data_e0d2a21aed189c138fa50bcdf2701c72
#
_entry.id   e0d2a21aed189c138fa50bcdf2701c72
#
_cell.length_a   1.000
_cell.length_b   1.000
_cell.length_c   1.000
_cell.angle_alpha   90.00
_cell.angle_beta   90.00
_cell.angle_gamma   90.00
#
_symmetry.space_group_name_H-M   'P 1'
#
loop_
_entity.id
_entity.type
_entity.pdbx_description
1 polymer ?
#
loop_
_entity_poly.entity_id
_entity_poly.type
_entity_poly.pdbx_seq_one_letter_code
_entity_poly.pdbx_strand_id
1 'polypeptide(L)'
;MRSLIPLLVLGLAATNAPARSSSRTIPRHARAAPTVLVLGDSLAAGYGLRRSEAFPALLMEKANATGLDLNVINAGATGGTTADGLHRLPPLLHRHVDVLVIELGINDAFRDVPVPQIRANLQKIIDLTRARYPQVKIVIAGMQLPRYSADDYVTRFGAMYVELATSNHAALVPFLIEGVIGNPALSLPDLIHPNASGQKILAANIWPVLESLLRRSP
;
A
#
# COMPACT_ATOMS: atom_id res chain seq x y z
N MET A 1 5.16 8.67 -102.26
CA MET A 1 5.84 7.84 -101.23
C MET A 1 5.54 8.44 -99.89
N ARG A 2 4.63 7.87 -99.13
CA ARG A 2 4.19 8.33 -97.83
C ARG A 2 4.79 7.41 -96.74
N SER A 3 5.64 7.99 -95.94
CA SER A 3 6.29 7.30 -94.85
C SER A 3 5.38 7.32 -93.58
N LEU A 4 5.04 6.15 -93.06
CA LEU A 4 4.26 5.93 -91.89
C LEU A 4 5.23 5.81 -90.67
N ILE A 5 5.05 6.68 -89.71
CA ILE A 5 5.76 6.60 -88.40
C ILE A 5 4.84 5.92 -87.38
N PRO A 6 5.26 4.83 -86.68
CA PRO A 6 4.43 4.24 -85.65
C PRO A 6 4.52 5.02 -84.37
N LEU A 7 3.37 5.32 -83.77
CA LEU A 7 3.18 5.96 -82.45
C LEU A 7 3.39 4.89 -81.38
N LEU A 8 4.42 5.11 -80.52
CA LEU A 8 4.71 4.26 -79.37
C LEU A 8 3.88 4.78 -78.17
N VAL A 9 2.88 4.02 -77.70
CA VAL A 9 2.08 4.30 -76.54
C VAL A 9 2.78 3.72 -75.34
N LEU A 10 3.37 4.58 -74.46
CA LEU A 10 3.93 4.19 -73.17
C LEU A 10 2.82 4.08 -72.15
N GLY A 11 2.46 2.89 -71.74
CA GLY A 11 1.51 2.63 -70.69
C GLY A 11 2.18 2.88 -69.32
N LEU A 12 1.76 3.90 -68.55
CA LEU A 12 2.12 4.08 -67.14
C LEU A 12 1.31 3.07 -66.30
N ALA A 13 1.98 2.09 -65.77
CA ALA A 13 1.42 1.22 -64.73
C ALA A 13 1.48 1.93 -63.37
N ALA A 14 0.33 2.36 -62.86
CA ALA A 14 0.19 2.91 -61.52
C ALA A 14 0.24 1.75 -60.48
N THR A 15 1.33 1.64 -59.76
CA THR A 15 1.45 0.69 -58.64
C THR A 15 0.75 1.27 -57.42
N ASN A 16 -0.45 0.77 -57.09
CA ASN A 16 -1.11 1.08 -55.81
C ASN A 16 -0.37 0.35 -54.68
N ALA A 17 0.48 1.08 -53.96
CA ALA A 17 1.03 0.61 -52.70
C ALA A 17 -0.07 0.69 -51.61
N PRO A 18 -0.30 -0.37 -50.82
CA PRO A 18 -1.27 -0.29 -49.75
C PRO A 18 -0.77 0.68 -48.66
N ALA A 19 -1.61 1.66 -48.36
CA ALA A 19 -1.37 2.61 -47.24
C ALA A 19 -1.24 1.79 -45.94
N ARG A 20 -0.04 1.73 -45.37
CA ARG A 20 0.18 1.22 -44.01
C ARG A 20 -0.60 2.10 -43.04
N SER A 21 -1.73 1.61 -42.54
CA SER A 21 -2.43 2.15 -41.41
C SER A 21 -1.48 2.08 -40.21
N SER A 22 -0.79 3.17 -39.89
CA SER A 22 -0.10 3.33 -38.62
C SER A 22 -1.19 3.48 -37.56
N SER A 23 -1.49 2.39 -36.86
CA SER A 23 -2.28 2.44 -35.63
C SER A 23 -1.53 3.36 -34.67
N ARG A 24 -1.96 4.63 -34.61
CA ARG A 24 -1.56 5.57 -33.57
C ARG A 24 -1.99 4.95 -32.25
N THR A 25 -1.07 4.29 -31.55
CA THR A 25 -1.23 3.94 -30.15
C THR A 25 -1.42 5.25 -29.42
N ILE A 26 -2.65 5.55 -29.02
CA ILE A 26 -2.95 6.69 -28.15
C ILE A 26 -2.11 6.46 -26.90
N PRO A 27 -1.22 7.40 -26.51
CA PRO A 27 -0.46 7.23 -25.26
C PRO A 27 -1.50 7.06 -24.15
N ARG A 28 -1.45 5.92 -23.46
CA ARG A 28 -2.19 5.72 -22.22
C ARG A 28 -1.79 6.89 -21.33
N HIS A 29 -2.69 7.83 -21.11
CA HIS A 29 -2.44 8.94 -20.20
C HIS A 29 -1.76 8.38 -18.98
N ALA A 30 -0.53 8.79 -18.71
CA ALA A 30 0.23 8.32 -17.57
C ALA A 30 -0.60 8.68 -16.33
N ARG A 31 -1.33 7.70 -15.80
CA ARG A 31 -2.09 7.88 -14.57
C ARG A 31 -1.06 8.19 -13.50
N ALA A 32 -1.29 9.23 -12.71
CA ALA A 32 -0.40 9.57 -11.61
C ALA A 32 -0.21 8.33 -10.72
N ALA A 33 1.01 8.11 -10.24
CA ALA A 33 1.31 7.00 -9.37
C ALA A 33 0.37 7.01 -8.15
N PRO A 34 -0.27 5.88 -7.81
CA PRO A 34 -1.17 5.82 -6.67
C PRO A 34 -0.45 6.18 -5.38
N THR A 35 -1.16 6.86 -4.49
CA THR A 35 -0.62 7.29 -3.21
C THR A 35 -1.10 6.39 -2.08
N VAL A 36 -0.16 5.78 -1.38
CA VAL A 36 -0.38 4.96 -0.18
C VAL A 36 0.00 5.78 1.04
N LEU A 37 -0.97 6.04 1.91
CA LEU A 37 -0.73 6.63 3.23
C LEU A 37 -0.58 5.50 4.25
N VAL A 38 0.57 5.40 4.91
CA VAL A 38 0.80 4.49 6.02
C VAL A 38 0.67 5.26 7.33
N LEU A 39 -0.46 5.11 8.00
CA LEU A 39 -0.74 5.66 9.31
C LEU A 39 -0.37 4.61 10.36
N GLY A 40 0.74 4.82 11.05
CA GLY A 40 1.31 3.81 11.93
C GLY A 40 2.02 4.37 13.15
N ASP A 41 2.67 3.47 13.86
CA ASP A 41 3.43 3.75 15.07
C ASP A 41 4.96 3.66 14.84
N SER A 42 5.71 3.11 15.80
CA SER A 42 7.16 2.94 15.73
C SER A 42 7.61 1.97 14.64
N LEU A 43 6.79 0.99 14.29
CA LEU A 43 7.11 0.02 13.24
C LEU A 43 7.13 0.72 11.88
N ALA A 44 6.12 1.52 11.58
CA ALA A 44 6.06 2.33 10.36
C ALA A 44 7.08 3.48 10.38
N ALA A 45 7.33 4.10 11.53
CA ALA A 45 8.35 5.14 11.67
C ALA A 45 9.75 4.63 11.37
N GLY A 46 10.02 3.33 11.57
CA GLY A 46 11.35 2.73 11.49
C GLY A 46 12.20 3.12 12.71
N TYR A 47 11.65 2.93 13.93
CA TYR A 47 12.32 3.27 15.17
C TYR A 47 13.75 2.72 15.21
N GLY A 48 14.71 3.59 15.56
CA GLY A 48 16.12 3.23 15.63
C GLY A 48 16.84 3.08 14.27
N LEU A 49 16.15 3.34 13.15
CA LEU A 49 16.67 3.16 11.79
C LEU A 49 16.55 4.47 11.00
N ARG A 50 17.23 4.52 9.85
CA ARG A 50 16.98 5.57 8.86
C ARG A 50 15.59 5.41 8.26
N ARG A 51 14.92 6.50 7.94
CA ARG A 51 13.57 6.48 7.35
C ARG A 51 13.50 5.66 6.04
N SER A 52 14.58 5.58 5.28
CA SER A 52 14.70 4.77 4.06
C SER A 52 14.74 3.26 4.33
N GLU A 53 15.02 2.84 5.56
CA GLU A 53 15.07 1.42 5.96
C GLU A 53 13.74 0.95 6.56
N ALA A 54 12.82 1.87 6.84
CA ALA A 54 11.48 1.54 7.33
C ALA A 54 10.63 0.87 6.25
N PHE A 55 9.77 -0.08 6.64
CA PHE A 55 8.96 -0.85 5.68
C PHE A 55 8.14 0.00 4.69
N PRO A 56 7.62 1.20 5.05
CA PRO A 56 6.90 2.01 4.08
C PRO A 56 7.79 2.48 2.91
N ALA A 57 9.06 2.78 3.16
CA ALA A 57 10.00 3.12 2.08
C ALA A 57 10.32 1.89 1.20
N LEU A 58 10.47 0.72 1.82
CA LEU A 58 10.73 -0.53 1.11
C LEU A 58 9.55 -0.98 0.23
N LEU A 59 8.33 -0.51 0.48
CA LEU A 59 7.19 -0.76 -0.41
C LEU A 59 7.37 -0.10 -1.78
N MET A 60 8.00 1.08 -1.85
CA MET A 60 8.33 1.71 -3.14
C MET A 60 9.37 0.90 -3.92
N GLU A 61 10.37 0.35 -3.23
CA GLU A 61 11.36 -0.54 -3.88
C GLU A 61 10.68 -1.79 -4.45
N LYS A 62 9.75 -2.41 -3.68
CA LYS A 62 8.98 -3.56 -4.14
C LYS A 62 8.08 -3.21 -5.34
N ALA A 63 7.43 -2.06 -5.32
CA ALA A 63 6.62 -1.58 -6.43
C ALA A 63 7.46 -1.45 -7.70
N ASN A 64 8.59 -0.75 -7.61
CA ASN A 64 9.51 -0.57 -8.74
C ASN A 64 10.01 -1.92 -9.30
N ALA A 65 10.35 -2.87 -8.42
CA ALA A 65 10.79 -4.21 -8.82
C ALA A 65 9.71 -5.01 -9.58
N THR A 66 8.43 -4.66 -9.41
CA THR A 66 7.29 -5.29 -10.09
C THR A 66 6.71 -4.43 -11.23
N GLY A 67 7.39 -3.34 -11.59
CA GLY A 67 6.98 -2.42 -12.66
C GLY A 67 5.78 -1.54 -12.31
N LEU A 68 5.55 -1.31 -11.01
CA LEU A 68 4.52 -0.40 -10.51
C LEU A 68 5.18 0.89 -10.00
N ASP A 69 4.63 2.03 -10.40
CA ASP A 69 4.94 3.31 -9.75
C ASP A 69 4.07 3.46 -8.49
N LEU A 70 4.67 3.95 -7.41
CA LEU A 70 3.99 4.11 -6.13
C LEU A 70 4.53 5.32 -5.36
N ASN A 71 3.63 6.14 -4.84
CA ASN A 71 3.96 7.15 -3.84
C ASN A 71 3.58 6.64 -2.45
N VAL A 72 4.52 6.69 -1.51
CA VAL A 72 4.25 6.29 -0.12
C VAL A 72 4.46 7.47 0.82
N ILE A 73 3.42 7.80 1.57
CA ILE A 73 3.46 8.76 2.67
C ILE A 73 3.60 7.96 3.96
N ASN A 74 4.80 7.99 4.55
CA ASN A 74 5.03 7.39 5.86
C ASN A 74 4.60 8.38 6.96
N ALA A 75 3.49 8.09 7.63
CA ALA A 75 2.96 8.81 8.77
C ALA A 75 3.09 7.99 10.08
N GLY A 76 4.15 7.19 10.20
CA GLY A 76 4.52 6.51 11.44
C GLY A 76 4.96 7.49 12.52
N ALA A 77 4.59 7.24 13.76
CA ALA A 77 4.99 8.02 14.93
C ALA A 77 5.29 7.08 16.11
N THR A 78 6.52 7.12 16.61
CA THR A 78 6.96 6.27 17.72
C THR A 78 6.04 6.41 18.94
N GLY A 79 5.59 5.28 19.47
CA GLY A 79 4.67 5.20 20.60
C GLY A 79 3.23 5.62 20.27
N GLY A 80 2.91 5.86 19.00
CA GLY A 80 1.58 6.30 18.55
C GLY A 80 0.48 5.29 18.88
N THR A 81 -0.59 5.77 19.53
CA THR A 81 -1.82 5.02 19.78
C THR A 81 -2.84 5.23 18.68
N THR A 82 -3.94 4.49 18.73
CA THR A 82 -5.08 4.72 17.81
C THR A 82 -5.69 6.11 17.99
N ALA A 83 -5.72 6.66 19.21
CA ALA A 83 -6.15 8.02 19.49
C ALA A 83 -5.21 9.06 18.86
N ASP A 84 -3.89 8.86 18.98
CA ASP A 84 -2.89 9.72 18.33
C ASP A 84 -3.00 9.65 16.80
N GLY A 85 -3.19 8.46 16.26
CA GLY A 85 -3.43 8.25 14.81
C GLY A 85 -4.66 9.03 14.33
N LEU A 86 -5.77 8.94 15.06
CA LEU A 86 -6.99 9.67 14.77
C LEU A 86 -6.78 11.19 14.82
N HIS A 87 -6.05 11.69 15.79
CA HIS A 87 -5.73 13.11 15.93
C HIS A 87 -4.83 13.62 14.78
N ARG A 88 -3.85 12.81 14.33
CA ARG A 88 -2.90 13.18 13.25
C ARG A 88 -3.47 13.03 11.85
N LEU A 89 -4.59 12.32 11.67
CA LEU A 89 -5.13 11.99 10.35
C LEU A 89 -5.60 13.20 9.53
N PRO A 90 -6.36 14.19 10.06
CA PRO A 90 -6.96 15.24 9.25
C PRO A 90 -5.98 16.02 8.35
N PRO A 91 -4.83 16.51 8.81
CA PRO A 91 -3.88 17.21 7.95
C PRO A 91 -3.26 16.29 6.88
N LEU A 92 -3.16 14.98 7.11
CA LEU A 92 -2.64 14.02 6.14
C LEU A 92 -3.61 13.82 4.96
N LEU A 93 -4.90 14.00 5.19
CA LEU A 93 -5.94 13.90 4.17
C LEU A 93 -6.08 15.16 3.28
N HIS A 94 -5.23 16.16 3.41
CA HIS A 94 -5.14 17.25 2.44
C HIS A 94 -4.48 16.80 1.12
N ARG A 95 -3.73 15.72 1.14
CA ARG A 95 -3.14 15.08 -0.05
C ARG A 95 -4.01 13.92 -0.48
N HIS A 96 -4.12 13.70 -1.80
CA HIS A 96 -4.89 12.56 -2.31
C HIS A 96 -4.33 11.24 -1.78
N VAL A 97 -5.24 10.33 -1.40
CA VAL A 97 -4.92 8.99 -0.87
C VAL A 97 -5.75 7.95 -1.62
N ASP A 98 -5.07 7.05 -2.31
CA ASP A 98 -5.68 5.90 -3.00
C ASP A 98 -5.81 4.68 -2.08
N VAL A 99 -4.83 4.50 -1.19
CA VAL A 99 -4.80 3.40 -0.22
C VAL A 99 -4.40 3.96 1.15
N LEU A 100 -5.17 3.65 2.19
CA LEU A 100 -4.80 3.87 3.58
C LEU A 100 -4.38 2.54 4.19
N VAL A 101 -3.14 2.46 4.68
CA VAL A 101 -2.64 1.38 5.54
C VAL A 101 -2.73 1.85 6.98
N ILE A 102 -3.44 1.11 7.83
CA ILE A 102 -3.56 1.37 9.26
C ILE A 102 -2.71 0.34 10.02
N GLU A 103 -1.66 0.83 10.66
CA GLU A 103 -0.71 0.03 11.45
C GLU A 103 -0.65 0.65 12.86
N LEU A 104 -1.69 0.41 13.67
CA LEU A 104 -1.89 0.99 15.01
C LEU A 104 -2.62 0.01 15.92
N GLY A 105 -2.45 0.20 17.23
CA GLY A 105 -3.19 -0.51 18.28
C GLY A 105 -2.32 -1.22 19.30
N ILE A 106 -1.07 -1.61 18.95
CA ILE A 106 -0.19 -2.32 19.90
C ILE A 106 0.17 -1.42 21.09
N ASN A 107 0.39 -0.11 20.87
CA ASN A 107 0.68 0.83 21.94
C ASN A 107 -0.53 1.10 22.83
N ASP A 108 -1.74 0.97 22.31
CA ASP A 108 -2.97 0.99 23.08
C ASP A 108 -3.01 -0.21 24.02
N ALA A 109 -2.72 -1.42 23.50
CA ALA A 109 -2.70 -2.64 24.30
C ALA A 109 -1.66 -2.56 25.44
N PHE A 110 -0.47 -2.04 25.17
CA PHE A 110 0.56 -1.84 26.21
C PHE A 110 0.19 -0.80 27.28
N ARG A 111 -0.86 -0.04 27.05
CA ARG A 111 -1.42 0.96 27.98
C ARG A 111 -2.79 0.55 28.52
N ASP A 112 -3.14 -0.72 28.39
CA ASP A 112 -4.40 -1.30 28.86
C ASP A 112 -5.67 -0.57 28.37
N VAL A 113 -5.60 0.05 27.17
CA VAL A 113 -6.76 0.68 26.55
C VAL A 113 -7.80 -0.39 26.22
N PRO A 114 -9.07 -0.22 26.59
CA PRO A 114 -10.11 -1.21 26.29
C PRO A 114 -10.24 -1.49 24.79
N VAL A 115 -10.29 -2.76 24.40
CA VAL A 115 -10.40 -3.18 22.98
C VAL A 115 -11.55 -2.50 22.23
N PRO A 116 -12.75 -2.30 22.81
CA PRO A 116 -13.81 -1.53 22.15
C PRO A 116 -13.41 -0.09 21.82
N GLN A 117 -12.60 0.57 22.65
CA GLN A 117 -12.13 1.93 22.40
C GLN A 117 -11.09 1.95 21.26
N ILE A 118 -10.16 1.00 21.25
CA ILE A 118 -9.20 0.82 20.14
C ILE A 118 -9.95 0.67 18.83
N ARG A 119 -10.91 -0.25 18.81
CA ARG A 119 -11.78 -0.52 17.65
C ARG A 119 -12.53 0.73 17.19
N ALA A 120 -13.11 1.48 18.11
CA ALA A 120 -13.85 2.72 17.80
C ALA A 120 -12.95 3.79 17.14
N ASN A 121 -11.71 3.96 17.64
CA ASN A 121 -10.75 4.88 17.06
C ASN A 121 -10.35 4.46 15.64
N LEU A 122 -10.04 3.16 15.43
CA LEU A 122 -9.71 2.61 14.11
C LEU A 122 -10.87 2.76 13.13
N GLN A 123 -12.10 2.49 13.56
CA GLN A 123 -13.29 2.70 12.74
C GLN A 123 -13.43 4.17 12.32
N LYS A 124 -13.24 5.09 13.26
CA LYS A 124 -13.34 6.52 12.96
C LYS A 124 -12.25 7.01 11.99
N ILE A 125 -11.05 6.42 12.05
CA ILE A 125 -9.98 6.67 11.06
C ILE A 125 -10.46 6.25 9.66
N ILE A 126 -11.07 5.08 9.53
CA ILE A 126 -11.62 4.57 8.27
C ILE A 126 -12.73 5.50 7.76
N ASP A 127 -13.68 5.85 8.64
CA ASP A 127 -14.84 6.67 8.28
C ASP A 127 -14.43 8.07 7.78
N LEU A 128 -13.51 8.74 8.49
CA LEU A 128 -12.98 10.04 8.08
C LEU A 128 -12.25 9.98 6.74
N THR A 129 -11.49 8.90 6.52
CA THR A 129 -10.76 8.74 5.26
C THR A 129 -11.72 8.51 4.10
N ARG A 130 -12.75 7.67 4.28
CA ARG A 130 -13.79 7.43 3.27
C ARG A 130 -14.68 8.63 3.02
N ALA A 131 -14.99 9.40 4.04
CA ALA A 131 -15.73 10.65 3.87
C ALA A 131 -14.99 11.63 2.96
N ARG A 132 -13.64 11.65 3.03
CA ARG A 132 -12.80 12.49 2.18
C ARG A 132 -12.53 11.87 0.81
N TYR A 133 -12.33 10.55 0.75
CA TYR A 133 -12.00 9.78 -0.45
C TYR A 133 -12.89 8.53 -0.52
N PRO A 134 -14.09 8.60 -1.11
CA PRO A 134 -15.05 7.48 -1.13
C PRO A 134 -14.51 6.20 -1.79
N GLN A 135 -13.53 6.32 -2.70
CA GLN A 135 -12.92 5.19 -3.40
C GLN A 135 -11.64 4.67 -2.75
N VAL A 136 -11.25 5.22 -1.60
CA VAL A 136 -10.04 4.79 -0.90
C VAL A 136 -10.12 3.31 -0.52
N LYS A 137 -9.04 2.59 -0.77
CA LYS A 137 -8.88 1.21 -0.32
C LYS A 137 -8.24 1.21 1.05
N ILE A 138 -8.74 0.36 1.92
CA ILE A 138 -8.23 0.24 3.30
C ILE A 138 -7.46 -1.07 3.42
N VAL A 139 -6.28 -1.00 4.01
CA VAL A 139 -5.48 -2.13 4.45
C VAL A 139 -5.32 -2.03 5.96
N ILE A 140 -5.68 -3.06 6.67
CA ILE A 140 -5.47 -3.17 8.11
C ILE A 140 -4.29 -4.10 8.34
N ALA A 141 -3.23 -3.58 8.95
CA ALA A 141 -2.09 -4.35 9.42
C ALA A 141 -2.37 -4.82 10.84
N GLY A 142 -2.80 -6.08 10.96
CA GLY A 142 -3.17 -6.68 12.23
C GLY A 142 -1.98 -6.94 13.12
N MET A 143 -2.24 -6.92 14.43
CA MET A 143 -1.27 -7.21 15.48
C MET A 143 -1.84 -8.28 16.42
N GLN A 144 -0.94 -9.01 17.08
CA GLN A 144 -1.28 -10.04 18.06
C GLN A 144 -0.43 -9.82 19.30
N LEU A 145 -1.02 -10.10 20.44
CA LEU A 145 -0.31 -10.14 21.72
C LEU A 145 0.15 -11.58 22.02
N PRO A 146 1.27 -11.73 22.74
CA PRO A 146 1.71 -13.06 23.18
C PRO A 146 0.64 -13.74 24.01
N ARG A 147 0.41 -15.03 23.76
CA ARG A 147 -0.56 -15.85 24.51
C ARG A 147 0.09 -16.44 25.75
N TYR A 148 0.30 -15.65 26.79
CA TYR A 148 0.80 -16.15 28.06
C TYR A 148 -0.31 -16.69 28.99
N SER A 149 -1.59 -16.41 28.67
CA SER A 149 -2.76 -16.92 29.38
C SER A 149 -3.98 -16.96 28.47
N ALA A 150 -5.06 -17.62 28.88
CA ALA A 150 -6.37 -17.56 28.25
C ALA A 150 -7.04 -16.19 28.53
N ASP A 151 -6.30 -15.10 28.39
CA ASP A 151 -6.81 -13.77 28.63
C ASP A 151 -7.78 -13.37 27.52
N ASP A 152 -8.99 -13.06 27.92
CA ASP A 152 -10.04 -12.57 27.05
C ASP A 152 -9.62 -11.30 26.29
N TYR A 153 -8.81 -10.42 26.91
CA TYR A 153 -8.25 -9.25 26.26
C TYR A 153 -7.37 -9.61 25.05
N VAL A 154 -6.45 -10.57 25.21
CA VAL A 154 -5.54 -11.03 24.14
C VAL A 154 -6.34 -11.57 22.95
N THR A 155 -7.34 -12.39 23.25
CA THR A 155 -8.20 -12.99 22.22
C THR A 155 -9.00 -11.91 21.48
N ARG A 156 -9.66 -11.01 22.21
CA ARG A 156 -10.45 -9.91 21.63
C ARG A 156 -9.59 -8.92 20.87
N PHE A 157 -8.36 -8.62 21.35
CA PHE A 157 -7.45 -7.73 20.66
C PHE A 157 -7.09 -8.23 19.25
N GLY A 158 -6.71 -9.50 19.11
CA GLY A 158 -6.41 -10.09 17.81
C GLY A 158 -7.65 -10.20 16.90
N ALA A 159 -8.79 -10.62 17.45
CA ALA A 159 -10.05 -10.77 16.73
C ALA A 159 -10.58 -9.43 16.19
N MET A 160 -10.37 -8.34 16.90
CA MET A 160 -10.81 -7.00 16.54
C MET A 160 -10.37 -6.60 15.13
N TYR A 161 -9.13 -6.92 14.71
CA TYR A 161 -8.63 -6.56 13.37
C TYR A 161 -9.36 -7.32 12.27
N VAL A 162 -9.68 -8.60 12.50
CA VAL A 162 -10.44 -9.44 11.56
C VAL A 162 -11.87 -8.90 11.41
N GLU A 163 -12.52 -8.61 12.53
CA GLU A 163 -13.87 -8.05 12.56
C GLU A 163 -13.93 -6.69 11.87
N LEU A 164 -12.95 -5.82 12.15
CA LEU A 164 -12.87 -4.50 11.55
C LEU A 164 -12.64 -4.60 10.02
N ALA A 165 -11.76 -5.48 9.58
CA ALA A 165 -11.52 -5.71 8.16
C ALA A 165 -12.78 -6.22 7.45
N THR A 166 -13.44 -7.21 8.03
CA THR A 166 -14.67 -7.80 7.48
C THR A 166 -15.79 -6.78 7.39
N SER A 167 -16.07 -6.06 8.48
CA SER A 167 -17.18 -5.07 8.54
C SER A 167 -16.95 -3.87 7.62
N ASN A 168 -15.69 -3.59 7.27
CA ASN A 168 -15.33 -2.49 6.38
C ASN A 168 -14.96 -2.92 4.96
N HIS A 169 -15.07 -4.20 4.58
CA HIS A 169 -14.58 -4.71 3.30
C HIS A 169 -13.13 -4.26 3.03
N ALA A 170 -12.33 -4.22 4.09
CA ALA A 170 -10.93 -3.85 4.04
C ALA A 170 -10.05 -5.08 3.83
N ALA A 171 -8.90 -4.88 3.20
CA ALA A 171 -7.90 -5.94 3.12
C ALA A 171 -7.18 -6.07 4.47
N LEU A 172 -6.80 -7.29 4.84
CA LEU A 172 -6.16 -7.60 6.10
C LEU A 172 -4.79 -8.25 5.87
N VAL A 173 -3.78 -7.74 6.54
CA VAL A 173 -2.54 -8.45 6.86
C VAL A 173 -2.72 -9.03 8.26
N PRO A 174 -2.90 -10.34 8.44
CA PRO A 174 -3.33 -10.88 9.72
C PRO A 174 -2.38 -10.61 10.88
N PHE A 175 -1.06 -10.63 10.60
CA PHE A 175 -0.03 -10.34 11.57
C PHE A 175 1.19 -9.71 10.89
N LEU A 176 1.35 -8.39 11.03
CA LEU A 176 2.38 -7.65 10.29
C LEU A 176 3.81 -8.09 10.62
N ILE A 177 4.09 -8.35 11.91
CA ILE A 177 5.43 -8.71 12.40
C ILE A 177 5.68 -10.23 12.44
N GLU A 178 4.88 -11.00 11.70
CA GLU A 178 5.09 -12.44 11.57
C GLU A 178 6.51 -12.73 11.04
N GLY A 179 7.17 -13.70 11.67
CA GLY A 179 8.54 -14.10 11.34
C GLY A 179 9.64 -13.18 11.90
N VAL A 180 9.29 -12.07 12.54
CA VAL A 180 10.24 -11.11 13.14
C VAL A 180 10.24 -11.16 14.66
N ILE A 181 9.05 -11.16 15.26
CA ILE A 181 8.92 -11.11 16.70
C ILE A 181 9.65 -12.30 17.39
N GLY A 182 10.44 -11.99 18.41
CA GLY A 182 11.20 -13.00 19.14
C GLY A 182 12.47 -13.51 18.42
N ASN A 183 12.81 -12.98 17.25
CA ASN A 183 14.04 -13.30 16.53
C ASN A 183 15.10 -12.19 16.73
N PRO A 184 16.16 -12.44 17.54
CA PRO A 184 17.19 -11.42 17.79
C PRO A 184 17.95 -10.98 16.52
N ALA A 185 18.05 -11.85 15.50
CA ALA A 185 18.71 -11.50 14.24
C ALA A 185 17.90 -10.50 13.39
N LEU A 186 16.59 -10.34 13.68
CA LEU A 186 15.67 -9.47 12.96
C LEU A 186 15.17 -8.30 13.79
N SER A 187 15.59 -8.23 15.07
CA SER A 187 15.16 -7.20 16.01
C SER A 187 16.32 -6.29 16.42
N LEU A 188 16.01 -5.11 16.89
CA LEU A 188 16.92 -4.24 17.64
C LEU A 188 17.25 -4.87 19.01
N PRO A 189 18.24 -4.34 19.76
CA PRO A 189 18.60 -4.88 21.09
C PRO A 189 17.45 -4.94 22.09
N ASP A 190 16.38 -4.20 21.89
CA ASP A 190 15.18 -4.22 22.72
C ASP A 190 14.28 -5.46 22.49
N LEU A 191 14.56 -6.25 21.45
CA LEU A 191 13.80 -7.44 21.01
C LEU A 191 12.33 -7.18 20.67
N ILE A 192 11.96 -5.92 20.52
CA ILE A 192 10.59 -5.46 20.22
C ILE A 192 10.55 -4.89 18.79
N HIS A 193 11.46 -3.96 18.49
CA HIS A 193 11.46 -3.26 17.21
C HIS A 193 12.29 -4.01 16.18
N PRO A 194 11.78 -4.14 14.95
CA PRO A 194 12.54 -4.75 13.84
C PRO A 194 13.79 -3.93 13.51
N ASN A 195 14.91 -4.62 13.28
CA ASN A 195 16.09 -4.01 12.64
C ASN A 195 15.86 -3.88 11.11
N ALA A 196 16.86 -3.40 10.36
CA ALA A 196 16.73 -3.21 8.92
C ALA A 196 16.34 -4.51 8.16
N SER A 197 16.80 -5.69 8.62
CA SER A 197 16.39 -6.97 8.05
C SER A 197 14.96 -7.33 8.42
N GLY A 198 14.55 -7.08 9.66
CA GLY A 198 13.16 -7.25 10.10
C GLY A 198 12.19 -6.35 9.33
N GLN A 199 12.57 -5.10 9.06
CA GLN A 199 11.76 -4.18 8.25
C GLN A 199 11.50 -4.70 6.82
N LYS A 200 12.46 -5.42 6.23
CA LYS A 200 12.28 -6.09 4.93
C LYS A 200 11.23 -7.20 5.01
N ILE A 201 11.16 -7.92 6.14
CA ILE A 201 10.11 -8.93 6.36
C ILE A 201 8.75 -8.26 6.51
N LEU A 202 8.62 -7.17 7.28
CA LEU A 202 7.37 -6.41 7.35
C LEU A 202 6.89 -5.96 5.96
N ALA A 203 7.80 -5.42 5.16
CA ALA A 203 7.49 -5.05 3.78
C ALA A 203 7.08 -6.26 2.92
N ALA A 204 7.65 -7.44 3.17
CA ALA A 204 7.27 -8.67 2.47
C ALA A 204 5.89 -9.19 2.92
N ASN A 205 5.56 -9.06 4.21
CA ASN A 205 4.28 -9.50 4.75
C ASN A 205 3.09 -8.68 4.22
N ILE A 206 3.27 -7.36 4.06
CA ILE A 206 2.19 -6.49 3.57
C ILE A 206 2.10 -6.43 2.04
N TRP A 207 3.21 -6.64 1.33
CA TRP A 207 3.30 -6.41 -0.10
C TRP A 207 2.26 -7.19 -0.94
N PRO A 208 2.02 -8.50 -0.73
CA PRO A 208 1.05 -9.25 -1.54
C PRO A 208 -0.37 -8.66 -1.47
N VAL A 209 -0.77 -8.20 -0.28
CA VAL A 209 -2.07 -7.58 -0.06
C VAL A 209 -2.14 -6.23 -0.79
N LEU A 210 -1.12 -5.39 -0.62
CA LEU A 210 -1.05 -4.08 -1.24
C LEU A 210 -0.98 -4.18 -2.77
N GLU A 211 -0.11 -5.03 -3.31
CA GLU A 211 0.03 -5.25 -4.75
C GLU A 211 -1.27 -5.69 -5.40
N SER A 212 -1.99 -6.63 -4.77
CA SER A 212 -3.30 -7.09 -5.26
C SER A 212 -4.30 -5.93 -5.39
N LEU A 213 -4.30 -4.99 -4.44
CA LEU A 213 -5.16 -3.81 -4.50
C LEU A 213 -4.73 -2.82 -5.59
N LEU A 214 -3.43 -2.61 -5.76
CA LEU A 214 -2.88 -1.68 -6.75
C LEU A 214 -3.14 -2.17 -8.19
N ARG A 215 -2.99 -3.47 -8.44
CA ARG A 215 -3.24 -4.06 -9.77
C ARG A 215 -4.71 -4.12 -10.17
N ARG A 216 -5.64 -4.16 -9.21
CA ARG A 216 -7.09 -4.17 -9.45
C ARG A 216 -7.68 -2.76 -9.60
N SER A 217 -6.86 -1.72 -9.60
CA SER A 217 -7.35 -0.36 -9.86
C SER A 217 -7.59 -0.20 -11.36
N PRO A 218 -8.81 0.17 -11.81
CA PRO A 218 -9.17 0.34 -13.22
C PRO A 218 -8.37 1.43 -13.92
#